data_e981d5e91f7cdd57d75391fa027457b9
#
_entry.id   e981d5e91f7cdd57d75391fa027457b9
#
_cell.length_a   1.000
_cell.length_b   1.000
_cell.length_c   1.000
_cell.angle_alpha   90.00
_cell.angle_beta   90.00
_cell.angle_gamma   90.00
#
_symmetry.space_group_name_H-M   'P 1'
#
loop_
_entity.id
_entity.type
_entity.pdbx_description
1 polymer ?
#
loop_
_entity_poly.entity_id
_entity_poly.type
_entity_poly.pdbx_seq_one_letter_code
_entity_poly.pdbx_strand_id
1 'polypeptide(L)'
;MKLPTPKFDGEISLEKAIKDRRTVRSFTPDHLTLEQLSQLTWAAQGITADRGYLRAAASAGALYPIDLYAVLGENGVEGVGAGVYHYEPKGHSITLVIEGDLRNEVARASLSQMWMSIPPLSLVIAAEYDRINIKYGTRGVRYAMIEAGHVSQNIFLQAEALGLGAGIVGAFDDKDVIRVMGIPRSHEPLLIMPVGYKSR
;
A
#
# COMPACT_ATOMS: atom_id res chain seq x y z
N MET A 1 -13.49 -6.81 -6.52
CA MET A 1 -12.75 -7.60 -7.53
C MET A 1 -11.78 -8.54 -6.82
N LYS A 2 -11.78 -9.84 -7.14
CA LYS A 2 -10.82 -10.81 -6.59
C LYS A 2 -9.47 -10.64 -7.30
N LEU A 3 -8.38 -10.67 -6.54
CA LEU A 3 -7.02 -10.62 -7.09
C LEU A 3 -6.50 -12.03 -7.43
N PRO A 4 -5.53 -12.16 -8.34
CA PRO A 4 -4.82 -13.40 -8.60
C PRO A 4 -4.19 -13.98 -7.32
N THR A 5 -4.02 -15.31 -7.27
CA THR A 5 -3.34 -15.96 -6.14
C THR A 5 -1.89 -15.49 -6.08
N PRO A 6 -1.39 -15.02 -4.91
CA PRO A 6 -0.01 -14.60 -4.78
C PRO A 6 0.96 -15.78 -4.91
N LYS A 7 2.16 -15.49 -5.38
CA LYS A 7 3.27 -16.45 -5.41
C LYS A 7 4.04 -16.40 -4.09
N PHE A 8 4.53 -17.56 -3.63
CA PHE A 8 5.27 -17.67 -2.36
C PHE A 8 6.76 -17.95 -2.58
N ASP A 9 7.15 -18.07 -3.82
CA ASP A 9 8.54 -18.20 -4.27
C ASP A 9 8.84 -17.11 -5.31
N GLY A 10 10.04 -16.60 -5.30
CA GLY A 10 10.48 -15.53 -6.18
C GLY A 10 11.87 -15.82 -6.74
N GLU A 11 12.23 -15.13 -7.81
CA GLU A 11 13.54 -15.27 -8.48
C GLU A 11 14.66 -14.48 -7.77
N ILE A 12 14.29 -13.45 -7.00
CA ILE A 12 15.24 -12.57 -6.30
C ILE A 12 15.30 -12.98 -4.82
N SER A 13 16.52 -13.23 -4.32
CA SER A 13 16.69 -13.56 -2.90
C SER A 13 16.35 -12.36 -1.99
N LEU A 14 15.95 -12.66 -0.76
CA LEU A 14 15.65 -11.63 0.25
C LEU A 14 16.86 -10.71 0.47
N GLU A 15 18.06 -11.28 0.55
CA GLU A 15 19.31 -10.52 0.75
C GLU A 15 19.58 -9.57 -0.39
N LYS A 16 19.30 -10.01 -1.62
CA LYS A 16 19.44 -9.14 -2.80
C LYS A 16 18.40 -8.02 -2.79
N ALA A 17 17.14 -8.31 -2.47
CA ALA A 17 16.10 -7.29 -2.36
C ALA A 17 16.44 -6.26 -1.26
N ILE A 18 16.92 -6.71 -0.09
CA ILE A 18 17.36 -5.81 1.00
C ILE A 18 18.54 -4.94 0.54
N LYS A 19 19.53 -5.52 -0.14
CA LYS A 19 20.72 -4.83 -0.62
C LYS A 19 20.39 -3.75 -1.66
N ASP A 20 19.49 -4.05 -2.60
CA ASP A 20 19.26 -3.23 -3.79
C ASP A 20 18.12 -2.22 -3.60
N ARG A 21 17.18 -2.47 -2.64
CA ARG A 21 16.06 -1.58 -2.33
C ARG A 21 16.52 -0.14 -2.10
N ARG A 22 15.94 0.80 -2.83
CA ARG A 22 16.13 2.25 -2.64
C ARG A 22 14.76 2.94 -2.60
N THR A 23 14.71 4.11 -1.98
CA THR A 23 13.58 5.01 -2.16
C THR A 23 13.67 5.65 -3.54
N VAL A 24 12.69 5.38 -4.39
CA VAL A 24 12.61 5.87 -5.78
C VAL A 24 11.64 7.03 -5.85
N ARG A 25 12.00 8.08 -6.59
CA ARG A 25 11.16 9.26 -6.86
C ARG A 25 11.09 9.62 -8.35
N SER A 26 11.66 8.77 -9.21
CA SER A 26 11.62 8.93 -10.66
C SER A 26 11.10 7.62 -11.27
N PHE A 27 9.94 7.71 -11.90
CA PHE A 27 9.20 6.57 -12.42
C PHE A 27 8.85 6.78 -13.89
N THR A 28 8.60 5.67 -14.59
CA THR A 28 7.92 5.70 -15.88
C THR A 28 6.39 5.58 -15.67
N PRO A 29 5.57 6.00 -16.64
CA PRO A 29 4.11 5.87 -16.56
C PRO A 29 3.61 4.46 -16.92
N ASP A 30 4.50 3.51 -17.16
CA ASP A 30 4.15 2.16 -17.61
C ASP A 30 3.22 1.46 -16.60
N HIS A 31 2.19 0.79 -17.12
CA HIS A 31 1.20 0.08 -16.32
C HIS A 31 1.80 -1.15 -15.61
N LEU A 32 1.19 -1.51 -14.49
CA LEU A 32 1.46 -2.76 -13.79
C LEU A 32 0.51 -3.86 -14.27
N THR A 33 0.93 -5.10 -14.14
CA THR A 33 0.02 -6.24 -14.30
C THR A 33 -0.85 -6.42 -13.06
N LEU A 34 -1.97 -7.13 -13.21
CA LEU A 34 -2.84 -7.45 -12.08
C LEU A 34 -2.13 -8.34 -11.04
N GLU A 35 -1.23 -9.22 -11.49
CA GLU A 35 -0.39 -10.06 -10.64
C GLU A 35 0.58 -9.23 -9.78
N GLN A 36 1.15 -8.16 -10.35
CA GLN A 36 2.02 -7.25 -9.59
C GLN A 36 1.25 -6.52 -8.50
N LEU A 37 0.05 -6.00 -8.80
CA LEU A 37 -0.82 -5.41 -7.78
C LEU A 37 -1.18 -6.43 -6.69
N SER A 38 -1.57 -7.63 -7.09
CA SER A 38 -1.89 -8.73 -6.19
C SER A 38 -0.74 -9.04 -5.24
N GLN A 39 0.45 -9.21 -5.79
CA GLN A 39 1.64 -9.57 -5.03
C GLN A 39 2.05 -8.47 -4.04
N LEU A 40 1.98 -7.20 -4.45
CA LEU A 40 2.27 -6.04 -3.58
C LEU A 40 1.28 -5.94 -2.41
N THR A 41 -0.01 -6.09 -2.68
CA THR A 41 -1.05 -6.01 -1.64
C THR A 41 -0.98 -7.18 -0.67
N TRP A 42 -0.67 -8.39 -1.18
CA TRP A 42 -0.44 -9.55 -0.34
C TRP A 42 0.80 -9.39 0.55
N ALA A 43 1.93 -8.94 0.01
CA ALA A 43 3.15 -8.69 0.79
C ALA A 43 2.91 -7.65 1.90
N ALA A 44 2.05 -6.67 1.64
CA ALA A 44 1.67 -5.64 2.62
C ALA A 44 0.87 -6.22 3.79
N GLN A 45 -0.28 -6.87 3.50
CA GLN A 45 -1.28 -7.27 4.51
C GLN A 45 -1.97 -8.60 4.23
N GLY A 46 -1.48 -9.39 3.27
CA GLY A 46 -2.09 -10.66 2.90
C GLY A 46 -2.06 -11.69 4.02
N ILE A 47 -3.05 -12.59 4.02
CA ILE A 47 -3.12 -13.72 4.94
C ILE A 47 -2.08 -14.77 4.54
N THR A 48 -1.32 -15.28 5.52
CA THR A 48 -0.22 -16.22 5.31
C THR A 48 -0.45 -17.60 5.93
N ALA A 49 -1.58 -17.80 6.63
CA ALA A 49 -1.90 -19.08 7.24
C ALA A 49 -3.39 -19.43 7.07
N ASP A 50 -3.69 -20.72 6.94
CA ASP A 50 -5.02 -21.26 6.65
C ASP A 50 -6.12 -20.84 7.64
N ARG A 51 -5.75 -20.52 8.87
CA ARG A 51 -6.69 -20.06 9.90
C ARG A 51 -7.02 -18.57 9.83
N GLY A 52 -6.45 -17.82 8.87
CA GLY A 52 -6.76 -16.41 8.62
C GLY A 52 -6.29 -15.42 9.67
N TYR A 53 -5.56 -15.87 10.70
CA TYR A 53 -5.10 -15.00 11.80
C TYR A 53 -3.73 -14.38 11.58
N LEU A 54 -2.91 -14.94 10.69
CA LEU A 54 -1.56 -14.46 10.44
C LEU A 54 -1.51 -13.72 9.11
N ARG A 55 -0.88 -12.57 9.12
CA ARG A 55 -0.65 -11.76 7.93
C ARG A 55 0.84 -11.61 7.62
N ALA A 56 1.15 -11.15 6.42
CA ALA A 56 2.51 -10.91 5.96
C ALA A 56 3.26 -9.90 6.85
N ALA A 57 2.58 -8.87 7.36
CA ALA A 57 3.14 -7.94 8.33
C ALA A 57 2.80 -8.36 9.76
N ALA A 58 3.77 -8.25 10.67
CA ALA A 58 3.57 -8.52 12.08
C ALA A 58 2.74 -7.40 12.73
N SER A 59 1.72 -7.79 13.53
CA SER A 59 0.83 -6.89 14.25
C SER A 59 0.78 -7.20 15.74
N ALA A 60 0.76 -6.18 16.59
CA ALA A 60 0.67 -6.34 18.02
C ALA A 60 -0.65 -7.02 18.41
N GLY A 61 -0.54 -8.20 19.04
CA GLY A 61 -1.70 -9.00 19.45
C GLY A 61 -2.58 -9.51 18.30
N ALA A 62 -2.08 -9.50 17.06
CA ALA A 62 -2.80 -9.83 15.84
C ALA A 62 -4.11 -9.03 15.67
N LEU A 63 -4.09 -7.74 16.04
CA LEU A 63 -5.26 -6.85 15.99
C LEU A 63 -5.41 -6.13 14.65
N TYR A 64 -4.33 -6.03 13.87
CA TYR A 64 -4.31 -5.51 12.49
C TYR A 64 -5.04 -4.17 12.31
N PRO A 65 -4.58 -3.10 13.00
CA PRO A 65 -5.17 -1.77 12.89
C PRO A 65 -4.95 -1.13 11.51
N ILE A 66 -4.11 -1.71 10.66
CA ILE A 66 -3.74 -1.13 9.37
C ILE A 66 -4.71 -1.57 8.26
N ASP A 67 -5.25 -0.58 7.58
CA ASP A 67 -5.95 -0.70 6.30
C ASP A 67 -5.03 -0.28 5.16
N LEU A 68 -5.13 -0.99 4.03
CA LEU A 68 -4.36 -0.71 2.82
C LEU A 68 -5.29 -0.25 1.71
N TYR A 69 -4.97 0.90 1.10
CA TYR A 69 -5.67 1.41 -0.07
C TYR A 69 -4.72 1.48 -1.27
N ALA A 70 -5.27 1.24 -2.45
CA ALA A 70 -4.57 1.38 -3.72
C ALA A 70 -5.19 2.53 -4.52
N VAL A 71 -4.42 3.56 -4.82
CA VAL A 71 -4.80 4.66 -5.73
C VAL A 71 -4.23 4.31 -7.09
N LEU A 72 -5.11 3.98 -8.04
CA LEU A 72 -4.77 3.56 -9.40
C LEU A 72 -5.00 4.70 -10.38
N GLY A 73 -4.01 4.93 -11.24
CA GLY A 73 -4.12 5.88 -12.34
C GLY A 73 -4.88 5.34 -13.54
N GLU A 74 -5.17 6.21 -14.48
CA GLU A 74 -5.72 5.84 -15.78
C GLU A 74 -4.77 4.83 -16.46
N ASN A 75 -5.32 3.68 -16.86
CA ASN A 75 -4.54 2.55 -17.37
C ASN A 75 -3.37 2.12 -16.45
N GLY A 76 -3.46 2.38 -15.14
CA GLY A 76 -2.36 2.12 -14.21
C GLY A 76 -2.14 0.63 -13.90
N VAL A 77 -3.20 -0.17 -13.94
CA VAL A 77 -3.13 -1.64 -13.76
C VAL A 77 -4.00 -2.31 -14.81
N GLU A 78 -3.47 -3.36 -15.43
CA GLU A 78 -4.18 -4.13 -16.45
C GLU A 78 -5.54 -4.62 -15.97
N GLY A 79 -6.60 -4.30 -16.71
CA GLY A 79 -7.96 -4.75 -16.45
C GLY A 79 -8.64 -4.11 -15.22
N VAL A 80 -8.03 -3.05 -14.61
CA VAL A 80 -8.62 -2.34 -13.47
C VAL A 80 -8.77 -0.86 -13.84
N GLY A 81 -9.97 -0.31 -13.61
CA GLY A 81 -10.23 1.12 -13.83
C GLY A 81 -9.47 2.01 -12.82
N ALA A 82 -9.28 3.28 -13.21
CA ALA A 82 -8.72 4.26 -12.30
C ALA A 82 -9.63 4.50 -11.08
N GLY A 83 -9.04 4.60 -9.89
CA GLY A 83 -9.81 4.80 -8.66
C GLY A 83 -9.02 4.56 -7.40
N VAL A 84 -9.69 4.76 -6.28
CA VAL A 84 -9.21 4.34 -4.96
C VAL A 84 -9.89 3.02 -4.60
N TYR A 85 -9.10 2.05 -4.23
CA TYR A 85 -9.56 0.72 -3.85
C TYR A 85 -9.12 0.38 -2.44
N HIS A 86 -10.00 -0.21 -1.64
CA HIS A 86 -9.66 -0.82 -0.36
C HIS A 86 -9.26 -2.28 -0.56
N TYR A 87 -8.14 -2.70 0.01
CA TYR A 87 -7.69 -4.09 -0.03
C TYR A 87 -8.31 -4.89 1.11
N GLU A 88 -8.95 -6.00 0.76
CA GLU A 88 -9.58 -6.94 1.68
C GLU A 88 -8.72 -8.21 1.83
N PRO A 89 -7.94 -8.35 2.92
CA PRO A 89 -7.09 -9.53 3.12
C PRO A 89 -7.88 -10.85 3.14
N LYS A 90 -9.09 -10.83 3.74
CA LYS A 90 -9.98 -12.00 3.81
C LYS A 90 -10.65 -12.27 2.48
N GLY A 91 -10.05 -12.75 1.54
CA GLY A 91 -10.62 -13.03 0.21
C GLY A 91 -9.66 -12.59 -0.87
N HIS A 92 -8.60 -11.91 -0.46
CA HIS A 92 -7.57 -11.39 -1.34
C HIS A 92 -8.21 -10.65 -2.52
N SER A 93 -8.84 -9.53 -2.20
CA SER A 93 -9.64 -8.76 -3.15
C SER A 93 -9.50 -7.27 -2.92
N ILE A 94 -9.89 -6.48 -3.93
CA ILE A 94 -10.00 -5.03 -3.84
C ILE A 94 -11.44 -4.59 -4.07
N THR A 95 -11.88 -3.60 -3.31
CA THR A 95 -13.20 -2.99 -3.42
C THR A 95 -13.06 -1.53 -3.77
N LEU A 96 -13.75 -1.09 -4.84
CA LEU A 96 -13.75 0.31 -5.26
C LEU A 96 -14.39 1.20 -4.18
N VAL A 97 -13.68 2.26 -3.78
CA VAL A 97 -14.13 3.30 -2.84
C VAL A 97 -14.63 4.52 -3.61
N ILE A 98 -13.82 4.99 -4.56
CA ILE A 98 -14.15 6.15 -5.40
C ILE A 98 -13.51 5.96 -6.78
N GLU A 99 -14.24 6.31 -7.83
CA GLU A 99 -13.83 6.20 -9.22
C GLU A 99 -13.04 7.44 -9.67
N GLY A 100 -12.11 7.25 -10.61
CA GLY A 100 -11.32 8.30 -11.25
C GLY A 100 -9.84 8.30 -10.86
N ASP A 101 -9.01 8.90 -11.72
CA ASP A 101 -7.57 9.04 -11.44
C ASP A 101 -7.31 10.20 -10.47
N LEU A 102 -7.08 9.85 -9.22
CA LEU A 102 -6.86 10.82 -8.13
C LEU A 102 -5.39 10.99 -7.74
N ARG A 103 -4.44 10.47 -8.54
CA ARG A 103 -3.01 10.57 -8.23
C ARG A 103 -2.51 12.01 -8.11
N ASN A 104 -3.01 12.88 -8.98
CA ASN A 104 -2.66 14.31 -8.94
C ASN A 104 -3.17 15.00 -7.66
N GLU A 105 -4.40 14.70 -7.26
CA GLU A 105 -5.03 15.26 -6.07
C GLU A 105 -4.33 14.77 -4.80
N VAL A 106 -3.98 13.47 -4.73
CA VAL A 106 -3.18 12.89 -3.65
C VAL A 106 -1.78 13.52 -3.60
N ALA A 107 -1.14 13.75 -4.75
CA ALA A 107 0.16 14.42 -4.80
C ALA A 107 0.09 15.88 -4.31
N ARG A 108 -1.01 16.61 -4.64
CA ARG A 108 -1.25 17.97 -4.13
C ARG A 108 -1.48 17.97 -2.62
N ALA A 109 -2.30 17.04 -2.09
CA ALA A 109 -2.51 16.84 -0.65
C ALA A 109 -1.21 16.47 0.07
N SER A 110 -0.26 15.88 -0.65
CA SER A 110 1.08 15.53 -0.16
C SER A 110 2.09 16.66 -0.37
N LEU A 111 1.74 17.88 0.01
CA LEU A 111 2.58 19.09 -0.09
C LEU A 111 3.08 19.33 -1.52
N SER A 112 2.24 19.04 -2.51
CA SER A 112 2.51 19.21 -3.95
C SER A 112 3.74 18.40 -4.44
N GLN A 113 3.96 17.23 -3.88
CA GLN A 113 5.01 16.32 -4.34
C GLN A 113 4.62 15.63 -5.65
N MET A 114 4.58 16.39 -6.75
CA MET A 114 3.99 15.97 -8.03
C MET A 114 4.63 14.74 -8.68
N TRP A 115 5.85 14.35 -8.29
CA TRP A 115 6.47 13.11 -8.75
C TRP A 115 5.66 11.86 -8.38
N MET A 116 4.78 11.97 -7.35
CA MET A 116 3.92 10.87 -6.89
C MET A 116 2.79 10.55 -7.88
N SER A 117 2.44 11.46 -8.79
CA SER A 117 1.39 11.24 -9.79
C SER A 117 1.86 10.51 -11.06
N ILE A 118 3.18 10.30 -11.20
CA ILE A 118 3.75 9.64 -12.38
C ILE A 118 3.57 8.11 -12.34
N PRO A 119 3.94 7.40 -11.23
CA PRO A 119 3.80 5.95 -11.20
C PRO A 119 2.32 5.52 -11.25
N PRO A 120 2.04 4.34 -11.81
CA PRO A 120 0.66 3.86 -12.06
C PRO A 120 -0.14 3.58 -10.78
N LEU A 121 0.53 3.38 -9.66
CA LEU A 121 -0.02 2.97 -8.37
C LEU A 121 0.56 3.78 -7.23
N SER A 122 -0.27 4.16 -6.25
CA SER A 122 0.17 4.52 -4.91
C SER A 122 -0.56 3.65 -3.88
N LEU A 123 0.21 2.98 -3.00
CA LEU A 123 -0.34 2.27 -1.85
C LEU A 123 -0.38 3.20 -0.64
N VAL A 124 -1.55 3.35 -0.03
CA VAL A 124 -1.76 4.19 1.14
C VAL A 124 -2.01 3.30 2.35
N ILE A 125 -1.18 3.47 3.36
CA ILE A 125 -1.21 2.73 4.63
C ILE A 125 -1.91 3.64 5.63
N ALA A 126 -3.11 3.25 6.07
CA ALA A 126 -3.92 3.99 7.02
C ALA A 126 -4.18 3.17 8.28
N ALA A 127 -4.34 3.82 9.43
CA ALA A 127 -4.61 3.17 10.70
C ALA A 127 -6.01 3.49 11.21
N GLU A 128 -6.73 2.45 11.67
CA GLU A 128 -7.90 2.55 12.51
C GLU A 128 -7.51 2.19 13.94
N TYR A 129 -7.23 3.20 14.74
CA TYR A 129 -6.65 3.02 16.08
C TYR A 129 -7.59 2.32 17.05
N ASP A 130 -8.90 2.41 16.88
CA ASP A 130 -9.86 1.78 17.80
C ASP A 130 -9.70 0.26 17.84
N ARG A 131 -9.30 -0.38 16.72
CA ARG A 131 -9.03 -1.82 16.68
C ARG A 131 -7.96 -2.25 17.69
N ILE A 132 -6.94 -1.45 17.89
CA ILE A 132 -5.81 -1.78 18.75
C ILE A 132 -5.91 -1.17 20.15
N ASN A 133 -6.57 0.00 20.26
CA ASN A 133 -6.74 0.72 21.52
C ASN A 133 -7.63 -0.03 22.51
N ILE A 134 -8.59 -0.85 22.03
CA ILE A 134 -9.40 -1.75 22.87
C ILE A 134 -8.52 -2.59 23.80
N LYS A 135 -7.37 -3.05 23.34
CA LYS A 135 -6.46 -3.91 24.13
C LYS A 135 -5.33 -3.13 24.79
N TYR A 136 -4.79 -2.12 24.12
CA TYR A 136 -3.55 -1.47 24.53
C TYR A 136 -3.71 -0.01 24.95
N GLY A 137 -4.94 0.52 24.98
CA GLY A 137 -5.20 1.92 25.27
C GLY A 137 -4.40 2.83 24.33
N THR A 138 -3.97 3.97 24.83
CA THR A 138 -3.18 4.96 24.05
C THR A 138 -1.86 4.42 23.51
N ARG A 139 -1.34 3.31 24.06
CA ARG A 139 -0.13 2.67 23.54
C ARG A 139 -0.36 1.99 22.17
N GLY A 140 -1.62 1.70 21.84
CA GLY A 140 -2.01 1.13 20.55
C GLY A 140 -1.58 1.98 19.36
N VAL A 141 -1.62 3.31 19.50
CA VAL A 141 -1.16 4.24 18.45
C VAL A 141 0.31 3.96 18.05
N ARG A 142 1.19 3.81 19.05
CA ARG A 142 2.61 3.46 18.79
C ARG A 142 2.75 2.13 18.07
N TYR A 143 1.94 1.14 18.44
CA TYR A 143 2.00 -0.19 17.80
C TYR A 143 1.50 -0.16 16.37
N ALA A 144 0.46 0.64 16.07
CA ALA A 144 -0.01 0.84 14.70
C ALA A 144 1.06 1.51 13.82
N MET A 145 1.77 2.52 14.35
CA MET A 145 2.88 3.16 13.63
C MET A 145 4.05 2.20 13.36
N ILE A 146 4.37 1.31 14.31
CA ILE A 146 5.37 0.25 14.10
C ILE A 146 4.91 -0.72 13.01
N GLU A 147 3.64 -1.14 13.04
CA GLU A 147 3.07 -2.02 12.02
C GLU A 147 3.08 -1.38 10.63
N ALA A 148 2.78 -0.08 10.50
CA ALA A 148 2.90 0.64 9.24
C ALA A 148 4.33 0.57 8.67
N GLY A 149 5.35 0.61 9.54
CA GLY A 149 6.74 0.37 9.17
C GLY A 149 6.99 -1.04 8.63
N HIS A 150 6.41 -2.08 9.26
CA HIS A 150 6.50 -3.46 8.77
C HIS A 150 5.87 -3.60 7.37
N VAL A 151 4.65 -3.06 7.21
CA VAL A 151 3.90 -3.07 5.95
C VAL A 151 4.70 -2.38 4.84
N SER A 152 5.21 -1.18 5.13
CA SER A 152 5.96 -0.39 4.14
C SER A 152 7.26 -1.08 3.72
N GLN A 153 7.97 -1.71 4.66
CA GLN A 153 9.18 -2.46 4.34
C GLN A 153 8.89 -3.67 3.46
N ASN A 154 7.79 -4.39 3.74
CA ASN A 154 7.36 -5.50 2.89
C ASN A 154 7.06 -5.04 1.46
N ILE A 155 6.36 -3.90 1.30
CA ILE A 155 6.09 -3.30 -0.02
C ILE A 155 7.40 -2.96 -0.74
N PHE A 156 8.37 -2.37 -0.06
CA PHE A 156 9.67 -2.06 -0.65
C PHE A 156 10.40 -3.30 -1.17
N LEU A 157 10.47 -4.34 -0.35
CA LEU A 157 11.17 -5.58 -0.71
C LEU A 157 10.45 -6.31 -1.85
N GLN A 158 9.13 -6.35 -1.80
CA GLN A 158 8.33 -6.98 -2.85
C GLN A 158 8.41 -6.20 -4.17
N ALA A 159 8.37 -4.86 -4.13
CA ALA A 159 8.56 -4.04 -5.32
C ALA A 159 9.92 -4.32 -5.97
N GLU A 160 11.00 -4.35 -5.17
CA GLU A 160 12.34 -4.66 -5.67
C GLU A 160 12.41 -6.07 -6.29
N ALA A 161 11.78 -7.07 -5.65
CA ALA A 161 11.73 -8.45 -6.16
C ALA A 161 10.94 -8.57 -7.48
N LEU A 162 10.00 -7.65 -7.74
CA LEU A 162 9.23 -7.57 -8.98
C LEU A 162 9.89 -6.70 -10.07
N GLY A 163 11.11 -6.19 -9.84
CA GLY A 163 11.79 -5.27 -10.76
C GLY A 163 11.20 -3.85 -10.75
N LEU A 164 10.36 -3.53 -9.77
CA LEU A 164 9.74 -2.22 -9.58
C LEU A 164 10.55 -1.35 -8.63
N GLY A 165 10.19 -0.08 -8.53
CA GLY A 165 10.62 0.83 -7.49
C GLY A 165 9.45 1.25 -6.61
N ALA A 166 9.75 1.63 -5.36
CA ALA A 166 8.78 2.24 -4.47
C ALA A 166 9.36 3.54 -3.88
N GLY A 167 8.50 4.55 -3.74
CA GLY A 167 8.75 5.73 -2.91
C GLY A 167 8.09 5.58 -1.54
N ILE A 168 8.37 6.48 -0.63
CA ILE A 168 7.66 6.59 0.65
C ILE A 168 7.53 8.06 1.03
N VAL A 169 6.32 8.46 1.41
CA VAL A 169 5.95 9.82 1.80
C VAL A 169 5.16 9.76 3.09
N GLY A 170 5.61 10.51 4.09
CA GLY A 170 4.91 10.77 5.34
C GLY A 170 4.56 12.25 5.54
N ALA A 171 4.85 13.09 4.53
CA ALA A 171 4.60 14.52 4.59
C ALA A 171 3.41 14.87 3.69
N PHE A 172 2.21 14.96 4.29
CA PHE A 172 0.94 15.30 3.63
C PHE A 172 -0.03 15.91 4.65
N ASP A 173 -1.12 16.49 4.16
CA ASP A 173 -2.26 16.89 5.00
C ASP A 173 -3.23 15.70 5.11
N ASP A 174 -3.36 15.16 6.32
CA ASP A 174 -4.19 13.96 6.59
C ASP A 174 -5.63 14.16 6.17
N LYS A 175 -6.21 15.34 6.47
CA LYS A 175 -7.62 15.64 6.17
C LYS A 175 -7.86 15.74 4.66
N ASP A 176 -6.91 16.32 3.95
CA ASP A 176 -7.00 16.43 2.50
C ASP A 176 -6.85 15.07 1.84
N VAL A 177 -5.91 14.22 2.30
CA VAL A 177 -5.78 12.85 1.81
C VAL A 177 -7.06 12.05 2.05
N ILE A 178 -7.61 12.07 3.28
CA ILE A 178 -8.88 11.41 3.61
C ILE A 178 -10.01 11.87 2.68
N ARG A 179 -10.13 13.18 2.49
CA ARG A 179 -11.17 13.80 1.63
C ARG A 179 -11.01 13.39 0.17
N VAL A 180 -9.81 13.48 -0.36
CA VAL A 180 -9.51 13.14 -1.77
C VAL A 180 -9.76 11.66 -2.04
N MET A 181 -9.35 10.79 -1.13
CA MET A 181 -9.49 9.34 -1.28
C MET A 181 -10.90 8.82 -0.94
N GLY A 182 -11.76 9.62 -0.34
CA GLY A 182 -13.10 9.21 0.08
C GLY A 182 -13.11 8.13 1.15
N ILE A 183 -12.05 8.01 1.93
CA ILE A 183 -11.91 6.99 2.98
C ILE A 183 -12.56 7.42 4.31
N PRO A 184 -12.87 6.48 5.21
CA PRO A 184 -13.43 6.82 6.52
C PRO A 184 -12.52 7.77 7.31
N ARG A 185 -13.12 8.72 8.03
CA ARG A 185 -12.37 9.66 8.88
C ARG A 185 -11.63 9.01 10.04
N SER A 186 -12.04 7.78 10.41
CA SER A 186 -11.36 6.95 11.41
C SER A 186 -10.10 6.26 10.89
N HIS A 187 -9.87 6.29 9.57
CA HIS A 187 -8.69 5.72 8.92
C HIS A 187 -7.66 6.82 8.68
N GLU A 188 -6.77 7.02 9.65
CA GLU A 188 -5.71 8.02 9.56
C GLU A 188 -4.60 7.55 8.61
N PRO A 189 -4.32 8.27 7.51
CA PRO A 189 -3.20 7.91 6.63
C PRO A 189 -1.87 8.13 7.37
N LEU A 190 -0.99 7.13 7.31
CA LEU A 190 0.33 7.17 7.94
C LEU A 190 1.45 7.28 6.91
N LEU A 191 1.33 6.57 5.81
CA LEU A 191 2.34 6.53 4.74
C LEU A 191 1.66 6.40 3.38
N ILE A 192 2.23 7.07 2.39
CA ILE A 192 1.86 6.90 0.97
C ILE A 192 3.08 6.37 0.24
N MET A 193 2.90 5.29 -0.52
CA MET A 193 3.96 4.61 -1.24
C MET A 193 3.65 4.54 -2.74
N PRO A 194 4.12 5.50 -3.55
CA PRO A 194 4.10 5.40 -5.00
C PRO A 194 4.95 4.22 -5.49
N VAL A 195 4.41 3.39 -6.38
CA VAL A 195 5.05 2.19 -6.91
C VAL A 195 4.91 2.13 -8.42
N GLY A 196 5.99 1.80 -9.11
CA GLY A 196 6.04 1.68 -10.56
C GLY A 196 7.40 1.28 -11.08
N TYR A 197 7.58 1.28 -12.39
CA TYR A 197 8.87 1.04 -13.01
C TYR A 197 9.81 2.23 -12.81
N LYS A 198 11.09 1.94 -12.50
CA LYS A 198 12.12 2.95 -12.29
C LYS A 198 12.45 3.63 -13.62
N SER A 199 12.43 4.98 -13.64
CA SER A 199 13.05 5.73 -14.75
C SER A 199 14.56 5.54 -14.70
N ARG A 200 15.18 5.39 -15.87
CA ARG A 200 16.64 5.26 -16.01
C ARG A 200 17.36 6.57 -15.74
#